data_a8d5a0b3d01207583e20190996981f68
#
_entry.id   a8d5a0b3d01207583e20190996981f68
#
_cell.length_a   1.000
_cell.length_b   1.000
_cell.length_c   1.000
_cell.angle_alpha   90.00
_cell.angle_beta   90.00
_cell.angle_gamma   90.00
#
_symmetry.space_group_name_H-M   'P 1'
#
loop_
_entity.id
_entity.type
_entity.pdbx_description
1 polymer ?
#
loop_
_entity_poly.entity_id
_entity_poly.type
_entity_poly.pdbx_seq_one_letter_code
_entity_poly.pdbx_strand_id
1 'polypeptide(L)'
;MPLSERALLDVAGDRSYARGEDYVRYVRGLRATATRAYASVQAKRVYTVELDWSGPQPDGFCTCPHAADGHFCKHLVAVGLAVIDSGAVDDVTRAASALEATVQAMDVDELRELVMSLAQRDGEVRRMLEVRATAASGDDTTAKAEFEAYVRSALEFRGFVDYRESFGVAEAASQVLDEFENHLNAGSAEIVRPALLCALTLLRTITEHADDSSGAIGGECQRAADLYAQACRLGEPDPAELAEWLATFRATSPGWPTLRLADFVDAFDDDALAIYRAVVADLDRQHAGRDHWSRFEVNAMLLELADHDGDVDRAVDLLNEREHPQYGSIIARLREAGRDDEVVTWIDRAVAEGRTSSHGGGNAYWLSPSAVADTYREISRIDDAIAVLRADFVRQPAVHAFRSLLDFAATIDRADTERAWALDHARELAGGPGAGSVLVQLSLSEGDIDAAWEAADRYGPGWAWQELATQGAETRPVAAAELYRPQLENDLQHPNTKLYPGIAATLATMAELYERGGRSADFALYIAKVRRDYGRRPSLMKALQAKGL
;
A
#
# COMPACT_ATOMS: atom_id res chain seq x y z
N MET A 1 -8.75 -11.72 -12.73
CA MET A 1 -7.48 -12.24 -13.33
C MET A 1 -7.52 -13.76 -13.33
N PRO A 2 -7.00 -14.50 -14.31
CA PRO A 2 -7.01 -15.97 -14.25
C PRO A 2 -6.15 -16.44 -13.07
N LEU A 3 -6.66 -17.44 -12.33
CA LEU A 3 -5.91 -18.07 -11.24
C LEU A 3 -4.65 -18.74 -11.83
N SER A 4 -3.49 -18.43 -11.26
CA SER A 4 -2.20 -18.96 -11.71
C SER A 4 -1.30 -19.32 -10.54
N GLU A 5 -0.36 -20.26 -10.75
CA GLU A 5 0.65 -20.60 -9.75
C GLU A 5 1.43 -19.38 -9.28
N ARG A 6 1.74 -18.46 -10.20
CA ARG A 6 2.46 -17.23 -9.90
C ARG A 6 1.66 -16.32 -8.96
N ALA A 7 0.36 -16.15 -9.20
CA ALA A 7 -0.50 -15.34 -8.35
C ALA A 7 -0.64 -15.94 -6.94
N LEU A 8 -0.75 -17.27 -6.84
CA LEU A 8 -0.77 -17.99 -5.57
C LEU A 8 0.55 -17.85 -4.80
N LEU A 9 1.68 -17.90 -5.51
CA LEU A 9 3.01 -17.74 -4.91
C LEU A 9 3.21 -16.33 -4.39
N ASP A 10 2.82 -15.31 -5.16
CA ASP A 10 3.00 -13.90 -4.81
C ASP A 10 2.22 -13.52 -3.53
N VAL A 11 1.03 -14.09 -3.33
CA VAL A 11 0.20 -13.84 -2.14
C VAL A 11 0.62 -14.71 -0.94
N ALA A 12 0.94 -15.99 -1.17
CA ALA A 12 1.25 -16.94 -0.10
C ALA A 12 2.69 -16.83 0.43
N GLY A 13 3.61 -16.35 -0.41
CA GLY A 13 5.06 -16.42 -0.20
C GLY A 13 5.60 -17.84 -0.30
N ASP A 14 6.90 -17.96 -0.59
CA ASP A 14 7.59 -19.25 -0.89
C ASP A 14 7.27 -20.35 0.11
N ARG A 15 7.19 -20.02 1.39
CA ARG A 15 7.03 -21.01 2.45
C ARG A 15 5.64 -21.62 2.52
N SER A 16 4.59 -20.79 2.38
CA SER A 16 3.21 -21.28 2.38
C SER A 16 2.91 -22.01 1.07
N TYR A 17 3.48 -21.52 -0.03
CA TYR A 17 3.35 -22.11 -1.34
C TYR A 17 3.95 -23.52 -1.39
N ALA A 18 5.24 -23.69 -1.09
CA ALA A 18 5.91 -25.00 -1.09
C ALA A 18 5.22 -26.03 -0.17
N ARG A 19 4.66 -25.57 0.97
CA ARG A 19 3.85 -26.44 1.83
C ARG A 19 2.48 -26.73 1.25
N GLY A 20 1.93 -25.84 0.43
CA GLY A 20 0.67 -26.02 -0.27
C GLY A 20 0.73 -27.14 -1.29
N GLU A 21 1.83 -27.25 -2.04
CA GLU A 21 2.09 -28.32 -3.02
C GLU A 21 1.95 -29.71 -2.38
N ASP A 22 2.54 -29.91 -1.19
CA ASP A 22 2.42 -31.16 -0.43
C ASP A 22 0.98 -31.49 0.01
N TYR A 23 0.12 -30.48 0.09
CA TYR A 23 -1.25 -30.58 0.60
C TYR A 23 -2.31 -30.77 -0.49
N VAL A 24 -1.99 -30.61 -1.76
CA VAL A 24 -2.90 -30.82 -2.91
C VAL A 24 -3.56 -32.21 -2.83
N ARG A 25 -2.81 -33.25 -2.51
CA ARG A 25 -3.31 -34.63 -2.35
C ARG A 25 -4.37 -34.82 -1.26
N TYR A 26 -4.52 -33.85 -0.35
CA TYR A 26 -5.50 -33.87 0.73
C TYR A 26 -6.75 -33.06 0.44
N VAL A 27 -6.84 -32.42 -0.70
CA VAL A 27 -8.05 -31.68 -1.14
C VAL A 27 -9.16 -32.67 -1.45
N ARG A 28 -10.36 -32.42 -0.93
CA ARG A 28 -11.56 -33.24 -1.13
C ARG A 28 -12.75 -32.36 -1.38
N GLY A 29 -13.70 -32.86 -2.21
CA GLY A 29 -14.95 -32.18 -2.48
C GLY A 29 -14.77 -30.85 -3.18
N LEU A 30 -13.73 -30.71 -4.04
CA LEU A 30 -13.46 -29.50 -4.78
C LEU A 30 -14.64 -29.15 -5.68
N ARG A 31 -15.15 -27.93 -5.53
CA ARG A 31 -16.14 -27.31 -6.39
C ARG A 31 -15.59 -25.95 -6.77
N ALA A 32 -15.52 -25.66 -8.05
CA ALA A 32 -15.02 -24.39 -8.55
C ALA A 32 -16.09 -23.68 -9.40
N THR A 33 -16.11 -22.36 -9.30
CA THR A 33 -16.82 -21.44 -10.18
C THR A 33 -15.80 -20.65 -11.01
N ALA A 34 -16.24 -19.69 -11.81
CA ALA A 34 -15.33 -18.86 -12.61
C ALA A 34 -14.27 -18.13 -11.77
N THR A 35 -14.63 -17.77 -10.53
CA THR A 35 -13.81 -16.89 -9.68
C THR A 35 -13.64 -17.41 -8.26
N ARG A 36 -14.27 -18.54 -7.87
CA ARG A 36 -14.24 -19.09 -6.51
C ARG A 36 -14.11 -20.59 -6.51
N ALA A 37 -13.48 -21.13 -5.48
CA ALA A 37 -13.43 -22.57 -5.22
C ALA A 37 -13.70 -22.88 -3.77
N TYR A 38 -14.45 -23.97 -3.55
CA TYR A 38 -14.80 -24.50 -2.23
C TYR A 38 -14.26 -25.92 -2.13
N ALA A 39 -13.57 -26.24 -1.04
CA ALA A 39 -13.04 -27.56 -0.78
C ALA A 39 -12.85 -27.81 0.71
N SER A 40 -12.65 -29.08 1.08
CA SER A 40 -12.06 -29.44 2.37
C SER A 40 -10.66 -29.98 2.19
N VAL A 41 -9.73 -29.59 3.08
CA VAL A 41 -8.39 -30.17 3.12
C VAL A 41 -8.28 -31.11 4.31
N GLN A 42 -8.23 -32.42 4.03
CA GLN A 42 -8.29 -33.51 5.02
C GLN A 42 -6.89 -34.07 5.32
N ALA A 43 -6.14 -33.39 6.20
CA ALA A 43 -4.84 -33.87 6.70
C ALA A 43 -5.00 -34.44 8.13
N LYS A 44 -4.23 -33.96 9.11
CA LYS A 44 -4.42 -34.32 10.52
C LYS A 44 -5.73 -33.80 11.13
N ARG A 45 -6.24 -32.73 10.58
CA ARG A 45 -7.56 -32.14 10.86
C ARG A 45 -8.21 -31.82 9.53
N VAL A 46 -9.52 -31.65 9.53
CA VAL A 46 -10.27 -31.20 8.36
C VAL A 46 -10.40 -29.68 8.44
N TYR A 47 -10.05 -29.01 7.36
CA TYR A 47 -10.19 -27.56 7.22
C TYR A 47 -11.11 -27.25 6.04
N THR A 48 -12.08 -26.38 6.25
CA THR A 48 -12.92 -25.84 5.17
C THR A 48 -12.17 -24.69 4.54
N VAL A 49 -12.16 -24.65 3.22
CA VAL A 49 -11.43 -23.66 2.42
C VAL A 49 -12.34 -23.09 1.36
N GLU A 50 -12.40 -21.79 1.29
CA GLU A 50 -12.96 -21.01 0.21
C GLU A 50 -11.86 -20.13 -0.36
N LEU A 51 -11.62 -20.20 -1.68
CA LEU A 51 -10.64 -19.41 -2.40
C LEU A 51 -11.38 -18.54 -3.41
N ASP A 52 -11.08 -17.24 -3.44
CA ASP A 52 -11.63 -16.26 -4.37
C ASP A 52 -10.50 -15.61 -5.19
N TRP A 53 -10.70 -15.47 -6.50
CA TRP A 53 -9.79 -14.78 -7.42
C TRP A 53 -10.54 -13.81 -8.35
N SER A 54 -11.71 -13.32 -7.91
CA SER A 54 -12.45 -12.27 -8.62
C SER A 54 -11.73 -10.92 -8.60
N GLY A 55 -10.96 -10.67 -7.54
CA GLY A 55 -10.19 -9.45 -7.33
C GLY A 55 -8.84 -9.40 -8.06
N PRO A 56 -8.05 -8.33 -7.81
CA PRO A 56 -6.72 -8.15 -8.41
C PRO A 56 -5.68 -9.17 -7.92
N GLN A 57 -5.91 -9.78 -6.76
CA GLN A 57 -5.09 -10.87 -6.19
C GLN A 57 -6.00 -11.95 -5.62
N PRO A 58 -5.56 -13.23 -5.63
CA PRO A 58 -6.29 -14.28 -4.95
C PRO A 58 -6.37 -14.02 -3.44
N ASP A 59 -7.57 -14.20 -2.88
CA ASP A 59 -7.84 -14.16 -1.45
C ASP A 59 -8.71 -15.35 -1.04
N GLY A 60 -9.01 -15.53 0.24
CA GLY A 60 -9.91 -16.59 0.65
C GLY A 60 -9.90 -16.89 2.14
N PHE A 61 -10.87 -17.72 2.50
CA PHE A 61 -11.12 -18.14 3.87
C PHE A 61 -10.64 -19.59 4.11
N CYS A 62 -10.03 -19.84 5.27
CA CYS A 62 -9.71 -21.18 5.73
C CYS A 62 -9.86 -21.28 7.24
N THR A 63 -10.50 -22.35 7.72
CA THR A 63 -10.70 -22.60 9.17
C THR A 63 -9.41 -22.98 9.93
N CYS A 64 -8.22 -22.85 9.36
CA CYS A 64 -6.96 -23.16 10.03
C CYS A 64 -6.43 -21.98 10.86
N PRO A 65 -5.66 -22.22 11.93
CA PRO A 65 -5.12 -21.15 12.77
C PRO A 65 -4.29 -20.11 12.00
N HIS A 66 -3.57 -20.50 10.96
CA HIS A 66 -2.73 -19.59 10.19
C HIS A 66 -3.54 -18.62 9.32
N ALA A 67 -4.70 -19.05 8.82
CA ALA A 67 -5.62 -18.16 8.13
C ALA A 67 -6.41 -17.30 9.12
N ALA A 68 -6.69 -17.79 10.32
CA ALA A 68 -7.28 -17.00 11.39
C ALA A 68 -6.38 -15.81 11.84
N ASP A 69 -5.07 -15.94 11.62
CA ASP A 69 -4.08 -14.86 11.85
C ASP A 69 -3.94 -13.91 10.63
N GLY A 70 -4.87 -13.94 9.67
CA GLY A 70 -4.87 -13.06 8.49
C GLY A 70 -3.88 -13.45 7.38
N HIS A 71 -3.33 -14.67 7.36
CA HIS A 71 -2.33 -15.07 6.38
C HIS A 71 -2.91 -15.99 5.29
N PHE A 72 -2.51 -15.78 4.04
CA PHE A 72 -2.81 -16.71 2.95
C PHE A 72 -2.11 -18.05 3.21
N CYS A 73 -2.88 -19.04 3.63
CA CYS A 73 -2.34 -20.26 4.19
C CYS A 73 -2.08 -21.35 3.13
N LYS A 74 -1.26 -22.35 3.47
CA LYS A 74 -0.98 -23.52 2.61
C LYS A 74 -2.21 -24.29 2.12
N HIS A 75 -3.34 -24.22 2.84
CA HIS A 75 -4.57 -24.90 2.43
C HIS A 75 -5.27 -24.15 1.30
N LEU A 76 -5.24 -22.79 1.32
CA LEU A 76 -5.66 -21.96 0.20
C LEU A 76 -4.81 -22.23 -1.03
N VAL A 77 -3.48 -22.28 -0.87
CA VAL A 77 -2.57 -22.67 -1.96
C VAL A 77 -2.92 -24.06 -2.51
N ALA A 78 -3.12 -25.05 -1.64
CA ALA A 78 -3.44 -26.42 -2.07
C ALA A 78 -4.73 -26.50 -2.88
N VAL A 79 -5.77 -25.74 -2.47
CA VAL A 79 -7.03 -25.67 -3.22
C VAL A 79 -6.81 -24.96 -4.55
N GLY A 80 -6.07 -23.85 -4.58
CA GLY A 80 -5.75 -23.14 -5.82
C GLY A 80 -4.98 -24.00 -6.82
N LEU A 81 -3.96 -24.72 -6.37
CA LEU A 81 -3.22 -25.68 -7.21
C LEU A 81 -4.11 -26.82 -7.70
N ALA A 82 -4.98 -27.35 -6.83
CA ALA A 82 -5.93 -28.41 -7.24
C ALA A 82 -6.93 -27.90 -8.30
N VAL A 83 -7.35 -26.63 -8.25
CA VAL A 83 -8.18 -26.00 -9.28
C VAL A 83 -7.42 -25.92 -10.61
N ILE A 84 -6.16 -25.47 -10.56
CA ILE A 84 -5.30 -25.35 -11.76
C ILE A 84 -5.06 -26.75 -12.37
N ASP A 85 -4.66 -27.73 -11.56
CA ASP A 85 -4.36 -29.09 -12.02
C ASP A 85 -5.59 -29.84 -12.58
N SER A 86 -6.78 -29.56 -12.05
CA SER A 86 -8.02 -30.22 -12.51
C SER A 86 -8.53 -29.70 -13.84
N GLY A 87 -7.95 -28.62 -14.38
CA GLY A 87 -8.48 -27.90 -15.55
C GLY A 87 -9.86 -27.26 -15.30
N ALA A 88 -10.29 -27.26 -14.03
CA ALA A 88 -11.61 -26.71 -13.65
C ALA A 88 -11.76 -25.23 -14.03
N VAL A 89 -10.66 -24.48 -14.13
CA VAL A 89 -10.65 -23.09 -14.61
C VAL A 89 -11.10 -23.03 -16.07
N ASP A 90 -10.62 -23.94 -16.91
CA ASP A 90 -11.02 -23.97 -18.34
C ASP A 90 -12.48 -24.38 -18.52
N ASP A 91 -12.95 -25.33 -17.71
CA ASP A 91 -14.36 -25.76 -17.75
C ASP A 91 -15.30 -24.70 -17.20
N VAL A 92 -14.87 -23.95 -16.20
CA VAL A 92 -15.62 -22.85 -15.60
C VAL A 92 -15.61 -21.63 -16.49
N THR A 93 -14.48 -21.28 -17.10
CA THR A 93 -14.41 -20.21 -18.11
C THR A 93 -15.30 -20.55 -19.31
N ARG A 94 -15.32 -21.81 -19.71
CA ARG A 94 -16.20 -22.32 -20.79
C ARG A 94 -17.67 -22.27 -20.36
N ALA A 95 -18.00 -22.60 -19.10
CA ALA A 95 -19.37 -22.52 -18.58
C ALA A 95 -19.84 -21.06 -18.43
N ALA A 96 -19.00 -20.15 -17.98
CA ALA A 96 -19.29 -18.71 -17.91
C ALA A 96 -19.50 -18.12 -19.31
N SER A 97 -18.64 -18.48 -20.27
CA SER A 97 -18.79 -18.09 -21.68
C SER A 97 -20.05 -18.72 -22.32
N ALA A 98 -20.44 -19.93 -21.92
CA ALA A 98 -21.68 -20.57 -22.38
C ALA A 98 -22.92 -19.89 -21.78
N LEU A 99 -22.87 -19.46 -20.53
CA LEU A 99 -23.94 -18.68 -19.88
C LEU A 99 -24.11 -17.33 -20.58
N GLU A 100 -23.03 -16.61 -20.77
CA GLU A 100 -23.04 -15.32 -21.50
C GLU A 100 -23.55 -15.49 -22.94
N ALA A 101 -23.03 -16.48 -23.65
CA ALA A 101 -23.52 -16.81 -25.01
C ALA A 101 -25.02 -17.19 -25.04
N THR A 102 -25.49 -17.88 -23.99
CA THR A 102 -26.91 -18.23 -23.86
C THR A 102 -27.76 -16.98 -23.68
N VAL A 103 -27.33 -16.06 -22.78
CA VAL A 103 -28.05 -14.80 -22.55
C VAL A 103 -28.00 -13.90 -23.78
N GLN A 104 -26.86 -13.83 -24.49
CA GLN A 104 -26.72 -13.08 -25.74
C GLN A 104 -27.56 -13.66 -26.90
N ALA A 105 -27.85 -14.96 -26.89
CA ALA A 105 -28.67 -15.63 -27.90
C ALA A 105 -30.19 -15.52 -27.64
N MET A 106 -30.60 -15.13 -26.43
CA MET A 106 -32.00 -14.91 -26.09
C MET A 106 -32.56 -13.70 -26.83
N ASP A 107 -33.78 -13.84 -27.31
CA ASP A 107 -34.51 -12.69 -27.83
C ASP A 107 -35.03 -11.78 -26.69
N VAL A 108 -35.49 -10.59 -27.04
CA VAL A 108 -35.93 -9.59 -26.06
C VAL A 108 -37.10 -10.08 -25.21
N ASP A 109 -38.00 -10.91 -25.76
CA ASP A 109 -39.15 -11.41 -25.01
C ASP A 109 -38.75 -12.53 -24.06
N GLU A 110 -37.85 -13.42 -24.46
CA GLU A 110 -37.23 -14.41 -23.56
C GLU A 110 -36.46 -13.76 -22.40
N LEU A 111 -35.69 -12.69 -22.67
CA LEU A 111 -35.00 -11.92 -21.63
C LEU A 111 -35.97 -11.24 -20.66
N ARG A 112 -37.10 -10.67 -21.19
CA ARG A 112 -38.14 -10.07 -20.35
C ARG A 112 -38.80 -11.11 -19.44
N GLU A 113 -39.15 -12.26 -19.96
CA GLU A 113 -39.73 -13.35 -19.18
C GLU A 113 -38.76 -13.83 -18.08
N LEU A 114 -37.50 -14.00 -18.43
CA LEU A 114 -36.45 -14.39 -17.46
C LEU A 114 -36.31 -13.36 -16.35
N VAL A 115 -36.14 -12.07 -16.67
CA VAL A 115 -36.01 -10.98 -15.70
C VAL A 115 -37.24 -10.87 -14.80
N MET A 116 -38.45 -10.97 -15.34
CA MET A 116 -39.69 -10.96 -14.55
C MET A 116 -39.82 -12.19 -13.66
N SER A 117 -39.37 -13.35 -14.11
CA SER A 117 -39.32 -14.58 -13.29
C SER A 117 -38.32 -14.45 -12.15
N LEU A 118 -37.15 -13.83 -12.38
CA LEU A 118 -36.16 -13.54 -11.33
C LEU A 118 -36.76 -12.57 -10.31
N ALA A 119 -37.39 -11.47 -10.73
CA ALA A 119 -38.03 -10.50 -9.85
C ALA A 119 -39.18 -11.08 -8.99
N GLN A 120 -39.82 -12.17 -9.44
CA GLN A 120 -40.82 -12.86 -8.60
C GLN A 120 -40.20 -13.70 -7.49
N ARG A 121 -38.97 -14.15 -7.64
CA ARG A 121 -38.28 -15.05 -6.70
C ARG A 121 -37.30 -14.32 -5.82
N ASP A 122 -36.75 -13.21 -6.32
CA ASP A 122 -35.72 -12.41 -5.67
C ASP A 122 -36.29 -11.00 -5.41
N GLY A 123 -36.40 -10.65 -4.14
CA GLY A 123 -36.92 -9.35 -3.70
C GLY A 123 -36.00 -8.17 -4.02
N GLU A 124 -34.72 -8.43 -4.20
CA GLU A 124 -33.73 -7.42 -4.56
C GLU A 124 -33.83 -7.08 -6.05
N VAL A 125 -33.85 -8.08 -6.91
CA VAL A 125 -34.11 -7.90 -8.36
C VAL A 125 -35.46 -7.19 -8.60
N ARG A 126 -36.49 -7.56 -7.83
CA ARG A 126 -37.80 -6.88 -7.91
C ARG A 126 -37.66 -5.40 -7.58
N ARG A 127 -37.02 -5.06 -6.46
CA ARG A 127 -36.86 -3.68 -5.98
C ARG A 127 -36.08 -2.84 -6.99
N MET A 128 -34.99 -3.38 -7.53
CA MET A 128 -34.20 -2.74 -8.58
C MET A 128 -35.05 -2.40 -9.82
N LEU A 129 -35.95 -3.31 -10.25
CA LEU A 129 -36.86 -3.07 -11.38
C LEU A 129 -37.96 -2.03 -11.02
N GLU A 130 -38.47 -2.05 -9.79
CA GLU A 130 -39.45 -1.07 -9.32
C GLU A 130 -38.86 0.34 -9.31
N VAL A 131 -37.62 0.49 -8.81
CA VAL A 131 -36.84 1.74 -8.82
C VAL A 131 -36.66 2.25 -10.26
N ARG A 132 -36.24 1.40 -11.21
CA ARG A 132 -36.11 1.77 -12.63
C ARG A 132 -37.45 2.14 -13.27
N ALA A 133 -38.52 1.43 -12.95
CA ALA A 133 -39.85 1.73 -13.44
C ALA A 133 -40.35 3.10 -12.95
N THR A 134 -40.09 3.42 -11.67
CA THR A 134 -40.45 4.71 -11.08
C THR A 134 -39.65 5.85 -11.70
N ALA A 135 -38.33 5.68 -11.89
CA ALA A 135 -37.50 6.64 -12.60
C ALA A 135 -37.99 6.92 -14.05
N ALA A 136 -38.49 5.90 -14.72
CA ALA A 136 -39.05 6.03 -16.08
C ALA A 136 -40.46 6.63 -16.12
N SER A 137 -41.17 6.74 -14.99
CA SER A 137 -42.57 7.22 -14.95
C SER A 137 -42.69 8.75 -15.06
N GLY A 138 -41.60 9.50 -14.87
CA GLY A 138 -41.61 10.97 -14.87
C GLY A 138 -42.15 11.59 -13.56
N ASP A 139 -42.35 10.79 -12.52
CA ASP A 139 -42.63 11.27 -11.17
C ASP A 139 -41.34 11.30 -10.34
N ASP A 140 -40.58 12.37 -10.51
CA ASP A 140 -39.29 12.56 -9.86
C ASP A 140 -39.36 12.52 -8.31
N THR A 141 -40.49 12.97 -7.74
CA THR A 141 -40.66 13.00 -6.30
C THR A 141 -40.76 11.59 -5.73
N THR A 142 -41.60 10.74 -6.37
CA THR A 142 -41.72 9.34 -5.98
C THR A 142 -40.41 8.59 -6.23
N ALA A 143 -39.75 8.85 -7.37
CA ALA A 143 -38.48 8.23 -7.70
C ALA A 143 -37.39 8.53 -6.66
N LYS A 144 -37.22 9.78 -6.26
CA LYS A 144 -36.26 10.20 -5.20
C LYS A 144 -36.51 9.43 -3.89
N ALA A 145 -37.78 9.34 -3.46
CA ALA A 145 -38.15 8.64 -2.24
C ALA A 145 -37.86 7.13 -2.29
N GLU A 146 -38.14 6.49 -3.43
CA GLU A 146 -37.88 5.05 -3.65
C GLU A 146 -36.38 4.74 -3.67
N PHE A 147 -35.55 5.58 -4.31
CA PHE A 147 -34.10 5.44 -4.30
C PHE A 147 -33.53 5.59 -2.89
N GLU A 148 -33.99 6.56 -2.10
CA GLU A 148 -33.58 6.67 -0.68
C GLU A 148 -34.02 5.46 0.14
N ALA A 149 -35.22 4.95 -0.07
CA ALA A 149 -35.71 3.76 0.62
C ALA A 149 -34.89 2.52 0.26
N TYR A 150 -34.47 2.41 -1.00
CA TYR A 150 -33.56 1.36 -1.47
C TYR A 150 -32.21 1.40 -0.73
N VAL A 151 -31.57 2.57 -0.65
CA VAL A 151 -30.32 2.78 0.11
C VAL A 151 -30.49 2.36 1.57
N ARG A 152 -31.53 2.86 2.24
CA ARG A 152 -31.77 2.58 3.67
C ARG A 152 -31.98 1.09 3.94
N SER A 153 -32.64 0.39 3.00
CA SER A 153 -32.87 -1.06 3.12
C SER A 153 -31.60 -1.86 2.86
N ALA A 154 -30.78 -1.47 1.87
CA ALA A 154 -29.55 -2.18 1.51
C ALA A 154 -28.43 -1.96 2.54
N LEU A 155 -28.37 -0.76 3.12
CA LEU A 155 -27.33 -0.37 4.09
C LEU A 155 -27.85 -0.37 5.53
N GLU A 156 -28.94 -1.12 5.84
CA GLU A 156 -29.40 -1.28 7.21
C GLU A 156 -28.36 -2.06 8.04
N PHE A 157 -27.85 -1.44 9.10
CA PHE A 157 -26.96 -2.11 10.04
C PHE A 157 -27.46 -1.94 11.47
N ARG A 158 -27.09 -2.86 12.37
CA ARG A 158 -27.45 -2.81 13.79
C ARG A 158 -26.23 -3.15 14.64
N GLY A 159 -25.84 -2.22 15.48
CA GLY A 159 -24.72 -2.40 16.39
C GLY A 159 -23.36 -2.24 15.71
N PHE A 160 -22.38 -3.01 16.14
CA PHE A 160 -21.01 -2.97 15.60
C PHE A 160 -20.85 -3.99 14.47
N VAL A 161 -20.26 -3.58 13.36
CA VAL A 161 -19.95 -4.42 12.21
C VAL A 161 -18.55 -5.01 12.41
N ASP A 162 -18.43 -6.32 12.53
CA ASP A 162 -17.12 -6.95 12.69
C ASP A 162 -16.35 -7.03 11.35
N TYR A 163 -15.06 -7.38 11.41
CA TYR A 163 -14.16 -7.49 10.25
C TYR A 163 -14.71 -8.36 9.10
N ARG A 164 -15.49 -9.40 9.41
CA ARG A 164 -16.07 -10.28 8.38
C ARG A 164 -17.35 -9.73 7.80
N GLU A 165 -18.16 -9.12 8.64
CA GLU A 165 -19.38 -8.47 8.23
C GLU A 165 -19.11 -7.24 7.36
N SER A 166 -17.92 -6.58 7.53
CA SER A 166 -17.52 -5.41 6.74
C SER A 166 -17.51 -5.67 5.24
N PHE A 167 -17.11 -6.86 4.80
CA PHE A 167 -17.13 -7.23 3.37
C PHE A 167 -18.55 -7.35 2.83
N GLY A 168 -19.50 -7.89 3.61
CA GLY A 168 -20.92 -7.97 3.19
C GLY A 168 -21.56 -6.58 3.08
N VAL A 169 -21.21 -5.67 3.99
CA VAL A 169 -21.66 -4.27 3.93
C VAL A 169 -21.07 -3.57 2.71
N ALA A 170 -19.78 -3.75 2.45
CA ALA A 170 -19.11 -3.16 1.30
C ALA A 170 -19.69 -3.70 -0.03
N GLU A 171 -19.99 -4.98 -0.11
CA GLU A 171 -20.63 -5.59 -1.31
C GLU A 171 -22.04 -5.02 -1.53
N ALA A 172 -22.86 -4.88 -0.48
CA ALA A 172 -24.17 -4.26 -0.59
C ALA A 172 -24.07 -2.79 -1.00
N ALA A 173 -23.10 -2.04 -0.46
CA ALA A 173 -22.85 -0.67 -0.87
C ALA A 173 -22.42 -0.58 -2.34
N SER A 174 -21.52 -1.45 -2.78
CA SER A 174 -21.06 -1.49 -4.17
C SER A 174 -22.21 -1.69 -5.14
N GLN A 175 -23.12 -2.62 -4.86
CA GLN A 175 -24.30 -2.89 -5.71
C GLN A 175 -25.22 -1.68 -5.81
N VAL A 176 -25.47 -0.99 -4.70
CA VAL A 176 -26.28 0.24 -4.68
C VAL A 176 -25.61 1.35 -5.50
N LEU A 177 -24.32 1.52 -5.32
CA LEU A 177 -23.56 2.58 -6.02
C LEU A 177 -23.39 2.30 -7.50
N ASP A 178 -23.24 1.02 -7.90
CA ASP A 178 -23.25 0.62 -9.32
C ASP A 178 -24.56 1.02 -10.03
N GLU A 179 -25.70 0.80 -9.37
CA GLU A 179 -26.99 1.21 -9.91
C GLU A 179 -27.10 2.73 -10.05
N PHE A 180 -26.62 3.50 -9.07
CA PHE A 180 -26.65 4.96 -9.13
C PHE A 180 -25.69 5.52 -10.18
N GLU A 181 -24.52 4.91 -10.35
CA GLU A 181 -23.58 5.28 -11.42
C GLU A 181 -24.21 5.05 -12.81
N ASN A 182 -24.94 3.95 -12.99
CA ASN A 182 -25.70 3.70 -14.23
C ASN A 182 -26.76 4.79 -14.48
N HIS A 183 -27.48 5.23 -13.46
CA HIS A 183 -28.46 6.31 -13.57
C HIS A 183 -27.81 7.67 -13.85
N LEU A 184 -26.65 7.97 -13.24
CA LEU A 184 -25.87 9.18 -13.55
C LEU A 184 -25.45 9.19 -15.03
N ASN A 185 -24.94 8.05 -15.52
CA ASN A 185 -24.53 7.89 -16.91
C ASN A 185 -25.71 7.99 -17.91
N ALA A 186 -26.93 7.68 -17.44
CA ALA A 186 -28.16 7.85 -18.20
C ALA A 186 -28.75 9.29 -18.11
N GLY A 187 -28.11 10.21 -17.39
CA GLY A 187 -28.55 11.59 -17.26
C GLY A 187 -29.61 11.84 -16.18
N SER A 188 -29.77 10.93 -15.20
CA SER A 188 -30.77 11.03 -14.13
C SER A 188 -30.19 11.61 -12.84
N ALA A 189 -29.25 12.57 -12.91
CA ALA A 189 -28.54 13.11 -11.75
C ALA A 189 -29.48 13.67 -10.67
N GLU A 190 -30.53 14.40 -11.06
CA GLU A 190 -31.50 14.99 -10.12
C GLU A 190 -32.28 13.97 -9.31
N ILE A 191 -32.49 12.78 -9.86
CA ILE A 191 -33.24 11.71 -9.20
C ILE A 191 -32.37 10.98 -8.19
N VAL A 192 -31.10 10.68 -8.54
CA VAL A 192 -30.22 9.86 -7.68
C VAL A 192 -29.42 10.67 -6.68
N ARG A 193 -29.25 11.98 -6.86
CA ARG A 193 -28.46 12.85 -5.95
C ARG A 193 -28.89 12.78 -4.48
N PRO A 194 -30.20 12.83 -4.10
CA PRO A 194 -30.59 12.68 -2.70
C PRO A 194 -30.24 11.30 -2.12
N ALA A 195 -30.38 10.25 -2.92
CA ALA A 195 -30.07 8.89 -2.50
C ALA A 195 -28.54 8.68 -2.34
N LEU A 196 -27.71 9.29 -3.19
CA LEU A 196 -26.26 9.31 -3.03
C LEU A 196 -25.82 10.02 -1.75
N LEU A 197 -26.46 11.15 -1.41
CA LEU A 197 -26.24 11.82 -0.13
C LEU A 197 -26.64 10.94 1.06
N CYS A 198 -27.76 10.22 0.94
CA CYS A 198 -28.22 9.25 1.93
C CYS A 198 -27.18 8.12 2.09
N ALA A 199 -26.70 7.54 0.99
CA ALA A 199 -25.70 6.48 0.99
C ALA A 199 -24.40 6.94 1.64
N LEU A 200 -23.87 8.10 1.23
CA LEU A 200 -22.68 8.71 1.80
C LEU A 200 -22.80 8.91 3.33
N THR A 201 -23.93 9.42 3.78
CA THR A 201 -24.17 9.68 5.21
C THR A 201 -24.25 8.38 6.00
N LEU A 202 -24.93 7.36 5.49
CA LEU A 202 -25.02 6.04 6.12
C LEU A 202 -23.67 5.33 6.14
N LEU A 203 -22.95 5.29 5.02
CA LEU A 203 -21.65 4.65 4.94
C LEU A 203 -20.63 5.28 5.89
N ARG A 204 -20.61 6.62 6.02
CA ARG A 204 -19.80 7.30 7.02
C ARG A 204 -20.16 6.83 8.44
N THR A 205 -21.45 6.77 8.75
CA THR A 205 -21.92 6.33 10.07
C THR A 205 -21.54 4.86 10.32
N ILE A 206 -21.64 4.00 9.32
CA ILE A 206 -21.25 2.59 9.42
C ILE A 206 -19.75 2.47 9.69
N THR A 207 -18.92 3.23 8.97
CA THR A 207 -17.46 3.21 9.14
C THR A 207 -17.04 3.60 10.56
N GLU A 208 -17.77 4.52 11.22
CA GLU A 208 -17.52 4.88 12.62
C GLU A 208 -17.88 3.74 13.61
N HIS A 209 -18.65 2.74 13.17
CA HIS A 209 -19.14 1.62 14.00
C HIS A 209 -18.71 0.26 13.45
N ALA A 210 -17.62 0.20 12.69
CA ALA A 210 -17.13 -1.02 12.06
C ALA A 210 -15.64 -1.27 12.34
N ASP A 211 -15.25 -2.55 12.34
CA ASP A 211 -13.86 -2.94 12.16
C ASP A 211 -13.59 -3.02 10.65
N ASP A 212 -13.28 -1.87 10.07
CA ASP A 212 -12.92 -1.74 8.64
C ASP A 212 -11.40 -1.71 8.43
N SER A 213 -10.67 -2.57 9.14
CA SER A 213 -9.20 -2.68 8.99
C SER A 213 -8.75 -3.05 7.58
N SER A 214 -9.67 -3.57 6.75
CA SER A 214 -9.45 -3.84 5.32
C SER A 214 -9.61 -2.60 4.44
N GLY A 215 -10.31 -1.56 4.91
CA GLY A 215 -10.70 -0.39 4.14
C GLY A 215 -11.83 -0.63 3.13
N ALA A 216 -12.53 -1.76 3.20
CA ALA A 216 -13.55 -2.12 2.22
C ALA A 216 -14.77 -1.17 2.27
N ILE A 217 -15.31 -0.92 3.48
CA ILE A 217 -16.42 0.04 3.67
C ILE A 217 -15.95 1.46 3.37
N GLY A 218 -14.75 1.83 3.84
CA GLY A 218 -14.14 3.14 3.59
C GLY A 218 -13.99 3.42 2.09
N GLY A 219 -13.61 2.43 1.30
CA GLY A 219 -13.54 2.52 -0.16
C GLY A 219 -14.89 2.86 -0.80
N GLU A 220 -15.96 2.18 -0.41
CA GLU A 220 -17.31 2.48 -0.91
C GLU A 220 -17.85 3.81 -0.38
N CYS A 221 -17.48 4.21 0.84
CA CYS A 221 -17.81 5.53 1.37
C CYS A 221 -17.17 6.66 0.53
N GLN A 222 -15.89 6.50 0.13
CA GLN A 222 -15.23 7.43 -0.78
C GLN A 222 -15.90 7.45 -2.16
N ARG A 223 -16.22 6.27 -2.71
CA ARG A 223 -16.94 6.17 -3.99
C ARG A 223 -18.30 6.88 -3.94
N ALA A 224 -19.04 6.74 -2.84
CA ALA A 224 -20.32 7.46 -2.65
C ALA A 224 -20.11 8.99 -2.64
N ALA A 225 -19.02 9.48 -2.03
CA ALA A 225 -18.66 10.89 -2.04
C ALA A 225 -18.33 11.40 -3.46
N ASP A 226 -17.56 10.62 -4.22
CA ASP A 226 -17.18 10.96 -5.60
C ASP A 226 -18.40 10.99 -6.53
N LEU A 227 -19.30 10.00 -6.42
CA LEU A 227 -20.56 9.95 -7.18
C LEU A 227 -21.52 11.09 -6.78
N TYR A 228 -21.58 11.44 -5.49
CA TYR A 228 -22.38 12.58 -5.04
C TYR A 228 -21.85 13.90 -5.60
N ALA A 229 -20.55 14.12 -5.60
CA ALA A 229 -19.93 15.28 -6.23
C ALA A 229 -20.23 15.32 -7.74
N GLN A 230 -20.15 14.18 -8.42
CA GLN A 230 -20.55 14.06 -9.84
C GLN A 230 -22.02 14.39 -10.05
N ALA A 231 -22.92 13.91 -9.21
CA ALA A 231 -24.35 14.20 -9.29
C ALA A 231 -24.65 15.69 -9.08
N CYS A 232 -23.88 16.38 -8.21
CA CYS A 232 -24.01 17.82 -8.02
C CYS A 232 -23.54 18.61 -9.24
N ARG A 233 -22.48 18.16 -9.94
CA ARG A 233 -22.01 18.81 -11.19
C ARG A 233 -22.92 18.59 -12.38
N LEU A 234 -23.59 17.41 -12.45
CA LEU A 234 -24.46 17.05 -13.57
C LEU A 234 -25.91 17.52 -13.39
N GLY A 235 -26.32 17.75 -12.14
CA GLY A 235 -27.65 18.20 -11.78
C GLY A 235 -27.70 19.68 -11.42
N GLU A 236 -28.84 20.09 -10.88
CA GLU A 236 -29.06 21.48 -10.42
C GLU A 236 -29.36 21.47 -8.89
N PRO A 237 -28.35 21.25 -8.02
CA PRO A 237 -28.53 21.37 -6.58
C PRO A 237 -28.85 22.80 -6.20
N ASP A 238 -29.50 23.03 -5.05
CA ASP A 238 -29.52 24.36 -4.46
C ASP A 238 -28.10 24.74 -4.06
N PRO A 239 -27.50 25.79 -4.66
CA PRO A 239 -26.08 26.08 -4.43
C PRO A 239 -25.80 26.51 -2.98
N ALA A 240 -26.73 27.23 -2.35
CA ALA A 240 -26.59 27.70 -0.98
C ALA A 240 -26.64 26.56 0.04
N GLU A 241 -27.62 25.64 -0.11
CA GLU A 241 -27.73 24.45 0.73
C GLU A 241 -26.50 23.54 0.54
N LEU A 242 -26.02 23.36 -0.69
CA LEU A 242 -24.83 22.56 -0.98
C LEU A 242 -23.57 23.15 -0.33
N ALA A 243 -23.39 24.46 -0.37
CA ALA A 243 -22.25 25.17 0.21
C ALA A 243 -22.23 25.00 1.75
N GLU A 244 -23.36 25.23 2.40
CA GLU A 244 -23.50 25.04 3.87
C GLU A 244 -23.29 23.59 4.27
N TRP A 245 -23.88 22.65 3.52
CA TRP A 245 -23.71 21.21 3.76
C TRP A 245 -22.25 20.79 3.64
N LEU A 246 -21.55 21.16 2.55
CA LEU A 246 -20.16 20.77 2.32
C LEU A 246 -19.25 21.18 3.49
N ALA A 247 -19.32 22.44 3.91
CA ALA A 247 -18.52 22.95 5.01
C ALA A 247 -18.84 22.23 6.33
N THR A 248 -20.14 22.04 6.65
CA THR A 248 -20.60 21.41 7.89
C THR A 248 -20.27 19.92 7.92
N PHE A 249 -20.49 19.22 6.81
CA PHE A 249 -20.23 17.79 6.71
C PHE A 249 -18.73 17.50 6.92
N ARG A 250 -17.84 18.30 6.30
CA ARG A 250 -16.40 18.17 6.47
C ARG A 250 -15.95 18.48 7.89
N ALA A 251 -16.45 19.55 8.50
CA ALA A 251 -16.09 19.92 9.86
C ALA A 251 -16.47 18.86 10.91
N THR A 252 -17.50 18.06 10.64
CA THR A 252 -17.95 16.96 11.50
C THR A 252 -17.34 15.61 11.13
N SER A 253 -16.57 15.55 10.04
CA SER A 253 -15.89 14.34 9.59
C SER A 253 -14.47 14.29 10.14
N PRO A 254 -13.96 13.14 10.57
CA PRO A 254 -12.57 13.00 11.01
C PRO A 254 -11.57 12.85 9.82
N GLY A 255 -11.78 13.59 8.73
CA GLY A 255 -10.95 13.53 7.52
C GLY A 255 -11.33 12.42 6.53
N TRP A 256 -12.47 11.77 6.72
CA TRP A 256 -12.96 10.73 5.83
C TRP A 256 -14.49 10.77 5.69
N PRO A 257 -15.07 10.57 4.50
CA PRO A 257 -14.37 10.52 3.20
C PRO A 257 -13.76 11.87 2.80
N THR A 258 -12.83 11.84 1.85
CA THR A 258 -12.22 13.07 1.31
C THR A 258 -13.21 13.78 0.39
N LEU A 259 -13.56 15.01 0.75
CA LEU A 259 -14.36 15.93 -0.06
C LEU A 259 -13.57 17.23 -0.21
N ARG A 260 -13.42 17.74 -1.43
CA ARG A 260 -12.67 18.97 -1.69
C ARG A 260 -13.57 20.03 -2.29
N LEU A 261 -13.31 21.28 -2.00
CA LEU A 261 -14.02 22.40 -2.62
C LEU A 261 -14.02 22.30 -4.16
N ALA A 262 -12.88 21.93 -4.75
CA ALA A 262 -12.73 21.77 -6.19
C ALA A 262 -13.70 20.76 -6.82
N ASP A 263 -14.19 19.80 -6.06
CA ASP A 263 -15.11 18.78 -6.56
C ASP A 263 -16.57 19.31 -6.66
N PHE A 264 -16.87 20.46 -6.02
CA PHE A 264 -18.22 21.03 -5.90
C PHE A 264 -18.34 22.47 -6.41
N VAL A 265 -17.23 23.19 -6.55
CA VAL A 265 -17.24 24.63 -6.85
C VAL A 265 -17.94 24.97 -8.18
N ASP A 266 -17.94 24.07 -9.15
CA ASP A 266 -18.66 24.25 -10.41
C ASP A 266 -20.20 24.28 -10.24
N ALA A 267 -20.71 23.75 -9.11
CA ALA A 267 -22.13 23.80 -8.76
C ALA A 267 -22.47 25.00 -7.83
N PHE A 268 -21.51 25.86 -7.52
CA PHE A 268 -21.71 27.06 -6.73
C PHE A 268 -21.88 28.27 -7.64
N ASP A 269 -22.72 29.20 -7.20
CA ASP A 269 -22.69 30.57 -7.66
C ASP A 269 -21.89 31.44 -6.68
N ASP A 270 -21.77 32.75 -6.98
CA ASP A 270 -21.02 33.69 -6.14
C ASP A 270 -21.58 33.78 -4.72
N ASP A 271 -22.92 33.72 -4.57
CA ASP A 271 -23.59 33.77 -3.26
C ASP A 271 -23.31 32.48 -2.45
N ALA A 272 -23.37 31.30 -3.07
CA ALA A 272 -23.05 30.04 -2.45
C ALA A 272 -21.57 29.98 -1.99
N LEU A 273 -20.65 30.45 -2.83
CA LEU A 273 -19.25 30.53 -2.44
C LEU A 273 -19.05 31.50 -1.25
N ALA A 274 -19.79 32.63 -1.22
CA ALA A 274 -19.77 33.53 -0.06
C ALA A 274 -20.32 32.86 1.21
N ILE A 275 -21.39 32.05 1.10
CA ILE A 275 -21.91 31.25 2.20
C ILE A 275 -20.86 30.25 2.68
N TYR A 276 -20.24 29.47 1.77
CA TYR A 276 -19.17 28.53 2.13
C TYR A 276 -18.06 29.22 2.93
N ARG A 277 -17.56 30.39 2.44
CA ARG A 277 -16.54 31.18 3.12
C ARG A 277 -16.98 31.62 4.51
N ALA A 278 -18.23 32.06 4.65
CA ALA A 278 -18.77 32.51 5.93
C ALA A 278 -18.85 31.37 6.96
N VAL A 279 -19.31 30.20 6.52
CA VAL A 279 -19.38 28.99 7.37
C VAL A 279 -17.98 28.54 7.79
N VAL A 280 -17.02 28.47 6.84
CA VAL A 280 -15.64 28.11 7.15
C VAL A 280 -14.99 29.11 8.12
N ALA A 281 -15.21 30.41 7.93
CA ALA A 281 -14.71 31.43 8.84
C ALA A 281 -15.33 31.37 10.24
N ASP A 282 -16.60 30.94 10.35
CA ASP A 282 -17.23 30.72 11.65
C ASP A 282 -16.66 29.46 12.34
N LEU A 283 -16.49 28.38 11.62
CA LEU A 283 -15.82 27.17 12.10
C LEU A 283 -14.39 27.45 12.56
N ASP A 284 -13.65 28.28 11.84
CA ASP A 284 -12.30 28.71 12.24
C ASP A 284 -12.30 29.41 13.61
N ARG A 285 -13.24 30.36 13.81
CA ARG A 285 -13.41 31.03 15.10
C ARG A 285 -13.80 30.07 16.24
N GLN A 286 -14.71 29.13 15.97
CA GLN A 286 -15.17 28.16 16.97
C GLN A 286 -14.08 27.17 17.40
N HIS A 287 -13.17 26.83 16.49
CA HIS A 287 -12.07 25.89 16.72
C HIS A 287 -10.72 26.56 17.03
N ALA A 288 -10.67 27.89 17.13
CA ALA A 288 -9.46 28.62 17.49
C ALA A 288 -8.89 28.15 18.83
N GLY A 289 -7.61 27.76 18.84
CA GLY A 289 -6.92 27.30 20.05
C GLY A 289 -7.28 25.90 20.54
N ARG A 290 -8.03 25.14 19.76
CA ARG A 290 -8.33 23.72 20.06
C ARG A 290 -7.41 22.82 19.22
N ASP A 291 -6.71 21.90 19.86
CA ASP A 291 -5.96 20.84 19.20
C ASP A 291 -6.93 19.68 18.93
N HIS A 292 -7.62 19.70 17.80
CA HIS A 292 -8.65 18.71 17.45
C HIS A 292 -8.68 18.46 15.94
N TRP A 293 -9.14 17.26 15.52
CA TRP A 293 -9.35 16.89 14.11
C TRP A 293 -10.16 17.92 13.32
N SER A 294 -11.17 18.55 13.95
CA SER A 294 -11.95 19.62 13.33
C SER A 294 -11.09 20.80 12.90
N ARG A 295 -10.02 21.12 13.65
CA ARG A 295 -9.07 22.18 13.28
C ARG A 295 -8.27 21.80 12.02
N PHE A 296 -7.94 20.52 11.88
CA PHE A 296 -7.24 20.04 10.69
C PHE A 296 -8.09 20.24 9.43
N GLU A 297 -9.37 19.86 9.44
CA GLU A 297 -10.30 20.03 8.34
C GLU A 297 -10.57 21.52 8.04
N VAL A 298 -10.77 22.35 9.07
CA VAL A 298 -10.95 23.79 8.86
C VAL A 298 -9.73 24.40 8.17
N ASN A 299 -8.52 24.04 8.60
CA ASN A 299 -7.29 24.52 7.94
C ASN A 299 -7.18 24.02 6.49
N ALA A 300 -7.64 22.80 6.19
CA ALA A 300 -7.69 22.30 4.82
C ALA A 300 -8.68 23.10 3.97
N MET A 301 -9.88 23.39 4.49
CA MET A 301 -10.86 24.21 3.80
C MET A 301 -10.38 25.65 3.55
N LEU A 302 -9.70 26.26 4.53
CA LEU A 302 -9.10 27.60 4.36
C LEU A 302 -8.00 27.60 3.30
N LEU A 303 -7.19 26.53 3.26
CA LEU A 303 -6.15 26.38 2.25
C LEU A 303 -6.74 26.20 0.84
N GLU A 304 -7.78 25.39 0.70
CA GLU A 304 -8.50 25.21 -0.57
C GLU A 304 -9.15 26.52 -1.06
N LEU A 305 -9.66 27.34 -0.14
CA LEU A 305 -10.16 28.67 -0.48
C LEU A 305 -9.05 29.60 -0.96
N ALA A 306 -7.90 29.61 -0.29
CA ALA A 306 -6.75 30.39 -0.71
C ALA A 306 -6.24 29.93 -2.09
N ASP A 307 -6.18 28.61 -2.33
CA ASP A 307 -5.79 28.04 -3.63
C ASP A 307 -6.83 28.41 -4.73
N HIS A 308 -8.13 28.34 -4.42
CA HIS A 308 -9.20 28.75 -5.35
C HIS A 308 -9.10 30.24 -5.74
N ASP A 309 -8.76 31.09 -4.78
CA ASP A 309 -8.62 32.53 -5.01
C ASP A 309 -7.30 32.93 -5.67
N GLY A 310 -6.35 31.98 -5.78
CA GLY A 310 -4.98 32.30 -6.19
C GLY A 310 -4.21 33.12 -5.17
N ASP A 311 -4.67 33.14 -3.90
CA ASP A 311 -4.02 33.88 -2.80
C ASP A 311 -2.85 33.06 -2.22
N VAL A 312 -1.73 33.17 -2.92
CA VAL A 312 -0.50 32.42 -2.55
C VAL A 312 0.03 32.88 -1.18
N ASP A 313 -0.10 34.17 -0.83
CA ASP A 313 0.36 34.68 0.47
C ASP A 313 -0.44 34.03 1.62
N ARG A 314 -1.77 34.02 1.49
CA ARG A 314 -2.63 33.37 2.48
C ARG A 314 -2.35 31.86 2.59
N ALA A 315 -2.14 31.18 1.46
CA ALA A 315 -1.80 29.77 1.45
C ALA A 315 -0.47 29.49 2.18
N VAL A 316 0.55 30.32 1.94
CA VAL A 316 1.85 30.23 2.63
C VAL A 316 1.70 30.49 4.13
N ASP A 317 0.93 31.48 4.54
CA ASP A 317 0.67 31.77 5.95
C ASP A 317 0.03 30.57 6.66
N LEU A 318 -1.03 29.98 6.10
CA LEU A 318 -1.71 28.81 6.64
C LEU A 318 -0.78 27.58 6.78
N LEU A 319 0.12 27.39 5.82
CA LEU A 319 1.08 26.28 5.84
C LEU A 319 2.24 26.54 6.81
N ASN A 320 2.53 27.80 7.13
CA ASN A 320 3.56 28.22 8.06
C ASN A 320 3.07 28.30 9.53
N GLU A 321 1.77 28.56 9.77
CA GLU A 321 1.18 28.69 11.12
C GLU A 321 1.21 27.39 11.95
N ARG A 322 1.53 26.25 11.35
CA ARG A 322 1.62 24.94 12.02
C ARG A 322 2.86 24.86 12.89
N GLU A 323 2.84 23.98 13.88
CA GLU A 323 4.00 23.68 14.74
C GLU A 323 5.29 23.43 13.93
N HIS A 324 5.12 22.82 12.75
CA HIS A 324 6.16 22.64 11.76
C HIS A 324 5.67 23.11 10.39
N PRO A 325 6.30 24.12 9.76
CA PRO A 325 5.96 24.58 8.42
C PRO A 325 5.97 23.43 7.40
N GLN A 326 5.01 23.44 6.49
CA GLN A 326 4.96 22.47 5.39
C GLN A 326 5.82 22.96 4.22
N TYR A 327 7.13 22.89 4.38
CA TYR A 327 8.13 23.41 3.44
C TYR A 327 7.90 22.96 2.00
N GLY A 328 7.62 21.66 1.78
CA GLY A 328 7.36 21.12 0.44
C GLY A 328 6.13 21.75 -0.23
N SER A 329 5.04 21.91 0.53
CA SER A 329 3.81 22.50 0.03
C SER A 329 3.93 24.01 -0.23
N ILE A 330 4.67 24.73 0.60
CA ILE A 330 4.96 26.16 0.43
C ILE A 330 5.78 26.38 -0.86
N ILE A 331 6.88 25.64 -1.00
CA ILE A 331 7.79 25.75 -2.14
C ILE A 331 7.09 25.40 -3.46
N ALA A 332 6.22 24.38 -3.45
CA ALA A 332 5.46 24.02 -4.64
C ALA A 332 4.58 25.16 -5.13
N ARG A 333 3.83 25.82 -4.22
CA ARG A 333 2.95 26.97 -4.57
C ARG A 333 3.73 28.19 -5.02
N LEU A 334 4.84 28.50 -4.36
CA LEU A 334 5.70 29.61 -4.76
C LEU A 334 6.32 29.39 -6.14
N ARG A 335 6.72 28.16 -6.47
CA ARG A 335 7.22 27.82 -7.82
C ARG A 335 6.13 27.95 -8.88
N GLU A 336 4.93 27.44 -8.60
CA GLU A 336 3.79 27.57 -9.50
C GLU A 336 3.42 29.03 -9.75
N ALA A 337 3.56 29.88 -8.73
CA ALA A 337 3.37 31.31 -8.83
C ALA A 337 4.56 32.09 -9.45
N GLY A 338 5.68 31.43 -9.78
CA GLY A 338 6.89 32.06 -10.34
C GLY A 338 7.65 32.97 -9.36
N ARG A 339 7.52 32.68 -8.03
CA ARG A 339 8.13 33.49 -6.95
C ARG A 339 9.48 32.90 -6.51
N ASP A 340 10.43 32.77 -7.44
CA ASP A 340 11.68 32.03 -7.26
C ASP A 340 12.57 32.57 -6.13
N ASP A 341 12.61 33.89 -5.92
CA ASP A 341 13.38 34.48 -4.81
C ASP A 341 12.87 34.03 -3.44
N GLU A 342 11.56 33.87 -3.32
CA GLU A 342 10.95 33.38 -2.08
C GLU A 342 11.14 31.87 -1.91
N VAL A 343 11.12 31.09 -3.00
CA VAL A 343 11.49 29.66 -2.98
C VAL A 343 12.85 29.49 -2.34
N VAL A 344 13.85 30.28 -2.75
CA VAL A 344 15.20 30.24 -2.16
C VAL A 344 15.18 30.58 -0.67
N THR A 345 14.43 31.61 -0.28
CA THR A 345 14.30 32.02 1.13
C THR A 345 13.71 30.90 1.99
N TRP A 346 12.67 30.20 1.50
CA TRP A 346 12.06 29.09 2.21
C TRP A 346 12.95 27.83 2.25
N ILE A 347 13.73 27.58 1.19
CA ILE A 347 14.73 26.52 1.17
C ILE A 347 15.82 26.82 2.21
N ASP A 348 16.38 28.04 2.25
CA ASP A 348 17.38 28.44 3.22
C ASP A 348 16.90 28.26 4.66
N ARG A 349 15.66 28.62 4.94
CA ARG A 349 15.03 28.40 6.23
C ARG A 349 14.89 26.91 6.57
N ALA A 350 14.41 26.09 5.62
CA ALA A 350 14.27 24.64 5.81
C ALA A 350 15.62 23.97 6.08
N VAL A 351 16.67 24.39 5.37
CA VAL A 351 18.05 23.90 5.57
C VAL A 351 18.56 24.30 6.96
N ALA A 352 18.37 25.56 7.37
CA ALA A 352 18.78 26.04 8.67
C ALA A 352 18.08 25.33 9.83
N GLU A 353 16.80 24.96 9.66
CA GLU A 353 16.01 24.19 10.62
C GLU A 353 16.24 22.65 10.52
N GLY A 354 17.14 22.21 9.64
CA GLY A 354 17.47 20.79 9.45
C GLY A 354 16.34 19.97 8.84
N ARG A 355 15.45 20.62 8.06
CA ARG A 355 14.28 20.00 7.42
C ARG A 355 14.57 19.43 6.01
N THR A 356 15.74 18.86 5.85
CA THR A 356 16.14 18.13 4.64
C THR A 356 16.40 16.67 4.98
N SER A 357 15.91 15.72 4.19
CA SER A 357 16.17 14.29 4.40
C SER A 357 15.87 13.48 3.14
N SER A 358 16.77 12.56 2.79
CA SER A 358 16.55 11.60 1.70
C SER A 358 15.51 10.54 2.04
N HIS A 359 15.22 10.28 3.33
CA HIS A 359 14.16 9.36 3.79
C HIS A 359 12.80 10.05 3.96
N GLY A 360 12.78 11.36 4.22
CA GLY A 360 11.56 12.16 4.32
C GLY A 360 11.14 12.81 3.00
N GLY A 361 11.91 12.60 1.94
CA GLY A 361 11.67 13.20 0.63
C GLY A 361 10.31 12.77 0.07
N GLY A 362 9.46 13.76 -0.22
CA GLY A 362 8.12 13.56 -0.76
C GLY A 362 6.99 13.81 0.23
N ASN A 363 7.26 14.11 1.49
CA ASN A 363 6.23 14.61 2.38
C ASN A 363 6.27 16.15 2.49
N ALA A 364 5.15 16.74 2.93
CA ALA A 364 4.98 18.19 3.00
C ALA A 364 6.00 18.91 3.91
N TYR A 365 6.62 18.21 4.87
CA TYR A 365 7.45 18.79 5.95
C TYR A 365 8.96 18.71 5.69
N TRP A 366 9.40 17.87 4.74
CA TRP A 366 10.81 17.60 4.48
C TRP A 366 11.16 17.84 3.03
N LEU A 367 12.28 18.48 2.78
CA LEU A 367 12.81 18.69 1.44
C LEU A 367 13.79 17.58 1.06
N SER A 368 13.79 17.18 -0.19
CA SER A 368 14.81 16.31 -0.74
C SER A 368 16.15 17.06 -0.82
N PRO A 369 17.24 16.54 -0.23
CA PRO A 369 18.55 17.15 -0.32
C PRO A 369 19.02 17.34 -1.77
N SER A 370 18.71 16.40 -2.66
CA SER A 370 19.06 16.51 -4.08
C SER A 370 18.29 17.64 -4.78
N ALA A 371 16.97 17.78 -4.50
CA ALA A 371 16.18 18.85 -5.07
C ALA A 371 16.62 20.25 -4.58
N VAL A 372 17.04 20.33 -3.30
CA VAL A 372 17.62 21.56 -2.74
C VAL A 372 18.96 21.88 -3.41
N ALA A 373 19.83 20.87 -3.57
CA ALA A 373 21.12 21.04 -4.23
C ALA A 373 20.98 21.49 -5.70
N ASP A 374 20.00 20.92 -6.43
CA ASP A 374 19.71 21.34 -7.80
C ASP A 374 19.25 22.81 -7.85
N THR A 375 18.37 23.24 -6.95
CA THR A 375 17.94 24.64 -6.87
C THR A 375 19.13 25.57 -6.56
N TYR A 376 20.00 25.19 -5.61
CA TYR A 376 21.21 25.99 -5.32
C TYR A 376 22.18 26.03 -6.51
N ARG A 377 22.30 24.96 -7.29
CA ARG A 377 23.10 24.93 -8.51
C ARG A 377 22.58 25.91 -9.57
N GLU A 378 21.26 25.97 -9.77
CA GLU A 378 20.62 26.88 -10.73
C GLU A 378 20.93 28.35 -10.43
N ILE A 379 21.05 28.71 -9.15
CA ILE A 379 21.42 30.05 -8.70
C ILE A 379 22.91 30.20 -8.38
N SER A 380 23.76 29.26 -8.83
CA SER A 380 25.23 29.26 -8.67
C SER A 380 25.73 29.20 -7.21
N ARG A 381 24.92 28.72 -6.25
CA ARG A 381 25.29 28.49 -4.84
C ARG A 381 25.84 27.06 -4.66
N ILE A 382 26.93 26.75 -5.35
CA ILE A 382 27.48 25.40 -5.46
C ILE A 382 27.95 24.86 -4.11
N ASP A 383 28.59 25.68 -3.29
CA ASP A 383 29.12 25.25 -1.98
C ASP A 383 27.98 24.94 -1.00
N ASP A 384 26.88 25.67 -1.06
CA ASP A 384 25.67 25.40 -0.27
C ASP A 384 25.00 24.07 -0.72
N ALA A 385 24.95 23.81 -2.01
CA ALA A 385 24.47 22.55 -2.55
C ALA A 385 25.26 21.34 -2.01
N ILE A 386 26.59 21.42 -2.06
CA ILE A 386 27.47 20.39 -1.49
C ILE A 386 27.26 20.27 0.02
N ALA A 387 27.13 21.40 0.73
CA ALA A 387 26.93 21.38 2.17
C ALA A 387 25.67 20.63 2.59
N VAL A 388 24.55 20.80 1.87
CA VAL A 388 23.29 20.09 2.12
C VAL A 388 23.43 18.59 1.90
N LEU A 389 24.07 18.18 0.80
CA LEU A 389 24.29 16.76 0.49
C LEU A 389 25.25 16.09 1.47
N ARG A 390 26.31 16.80 1.90
CA ARG A 390 27.20 16.34 2.96
C ARG A 390 26.48 16.21 4.31
N ALA A 391 25.63 17.18 4.65
CA ALA A 391 24.83 17.13 5.88
C ALA A 391 23.87 15.95 5.91
N ASP A 392 23.26 15.59 4.79
CA ASP A 392 22.42 14.40 4.67
C ASP A 392 23.24 13.12 4.87
N PHE A 393 24.41 13.00 4.22
CA PHE A 393 25.32 11.88 4.42
C PHE A 393 25.84 11.77 5.87
N VAL A 394 26.18 12.88 6.51
CA VAL A 394 26.63 12.89 7.92
C VAL A 394 25.51 12.40 8.85
N ARG A 395 24.28 12.85 8.60
CA ARG A 395 23.11 12.45 9.41
C ARG A 395 22.78 10.97 9.26
N GLN A 396 22.89 10.46 8.04
CA GLN A 396 22.58 9.07 7.69
C GLN A 396 23.58 8.53 6.65
N PRO A 397 24.73 8.08 7.11
CA PRO A 397 25.76 7.51 6.22
C PRO A 397 25.24 6.22 5.57
N ALA A 398 24.83 6.32 4.30
CA ALA A 398 24.27 5.22 3.53
C ALA A 398 24.58 5.38 2.02
N VAL A 399 24.49 4.28 1.27
CA VAL A 399 24.82 4.25 -0.16
C VAL A 399 24.00 5.27 -0.96
N HIS A 400 22.71 5.48 -0.65
CA HIS A 400 21.88 6.43 -1.40
C HIS A 400 22.36 7.88 -1.21
N ALA A 401 22.68 8.31 0.02
CA ALA A 401 23.18 9.65 0.30
C ALA A 401 24.58 9.86 -0.31
N PHE A 402 25.42 8.84 -0.29
CA PHE A 402 26.72 8.83 -0.93
C PHE A 402 26.58 9.01 -2.44
N ARG A 403 25.71 8.24 -3.10
CA ARG A 403 25.47 8.36 -4.55
C ARG A 403 24.91 9.74 -4.90
N SER A 404 23.92 10.25 -4.16
CA SER A 404 23.38 11.59 -4.39
C SER A 404 24.45 12.68 -4.32
N LEU A 405 25.39 12.57 -3.38
CA LEU A 405 26.52 13.49 -3.28
C LEU A 405 27.46 13.36 -4.48
N LEU A 406 27.84 12.13 -4.87
CA LEU A 406 28.77 11.91 -5.99
C LEU A 406 28.16 12.27 -7.35
N ASP A 407 26.88 11.93 -7.59
CA ASP A 407 26.18 12.26 -8.83
C ASP A 407 26.12 13.78 -9.02
N PHE A 408 25.79 14.52 -7.97
CA PHE A 408 25.82 15.98 -8.01
C PHE A 408 27.27 16.48 -8.21
N ALA A 409 28.21 16.00 -7.44
CA ALA A 409 29.62 16.42 -7.50
C ALA A 409 30.26 16.15 -8.88
N ALA A 410 29.83 15.10 -9.58
CA ALA A 410 30.26 14.81 -10.93
C ALA A 410 29.83 15.90 -11.92
N THR A 411 28.69 16.56 -11.73
CA THR A 411 28.22 17.66 -12.59
C THR A 411 29.07 18.92 -12.49
N ILE A 412 29.95 18.99 -11.49
CA ILE A 412 30.80 20.17 -11.17
C ILE A 412 32.29 19.81 -11.04
N ASP A 413 32.70 18.66 -11.56
CA ASP A 413 34.10 18.16 -11.52
C ASP A 413 34.69 18.01 -10.09
N ARG A 414 33.85 17.74 -9.09
CA ARG A 414 34.27 17.54 -7.69
C ARG A 414 34.10 16.09 -7.18
N ALA A 415 33.72 15.15 -8.04
CA ALA A 415 33.39 13.78 -7.64
C ALA A 415 34.49 13.12 -6.78
N ASP A 416 35.76 13.21 -7.20
CA ASP A 416 36.87 12.60 -6.47
C ASP A 416 37.11 13.24 -5.10
N THR A 417 36.92 14.55 -5.00
CA THR A 417 37.05 15.29 -3.73
C THR A 417 35.97 14.87 -2.75
N GLU A 418 34.72 14.79 -3.23
CA GLU A 418 33.58 14.44 -2.37
C GLU A 418 33.59 12.95 -2.00
N ARG A 419 34.06 12.08 -2.92
CA ARG A 419 34.29 10.66 -2.63
C ARG A 419 35.30 10.48 -1.50
N ALA A 420 36.47 11.13 -1.62
CA ALA A 420 37.51 11.06 -0.60
C ALA A 420 36.99 11.54 0.76
N TRP A 421 36.28 12.68 0.78
CA TRP A 421 35.67 13.21 2.00
C TRP A 421 34.66 12.24 2.63
N ALA A 422 33.76 11.66 1.84
CA ALA A 422 32.73 10.76 2.34
C ALA A 422 33.33 9.45 2.91
N LEU A 423 34.34 8.90 2.22
CA LEU A 423 35.06 7.71 2.69
C LEU A 423 35.86 8.00 3.96
N ASP A 424 36.49 9.17 4.07
CA ASP A 424 37.21 9.58 5.29
C ASP A 424 36.24 9.73 6.47
N HIS A 425 35.09 10.37 6.24
CA HIS A 425 34.02 10.46 7.25
C HIS A 425 33.52 9.07 7.68
N ALA A 426 33.29 8.16 6.73
CA ALA A 426 32.91 6.78 7.04
C ALA A 426 33.98 6.02 7.82
N ARG A 427 35.29 6.29 7.57
CA ARG A 427 36.41 5.72 8.35
C ARG A 427 36.45 6.25 9.79
N GLU A 428 36.17 7.54 9.99
CA GLU A 428 36.10 8.13 11.34
C GLU A 428 34.97 7.46 12.16
N LEU A 429 33.84 7.18 11.56
CA LEU A 429 32.71 6.48 12.19
C LEU A 429 33.00 5.00 12.46
N ALA A 430 33.87 4.35 11.66
CA ALA A 430 34.12 2.91 11.70
C ALA A 430 34.77 2.41 13.01
N GLY A 431 35.24 3.29 13.88
CA GLY A 431 35.75 2.95 15.20
C GLY A 431 34.72 2.51 16.23
N GLY A 432 33.41 2.63 15.94
CA GLY A 432 32.30 2.22 16.80
C GLY A 432 31.75 0.83 16.46
N PRO A 433 30.94 0.24 17.37
CA PRO A 433 30.32 -1.08 17.12
C PRO A 433 29.45 -1.07 15.88
N GLY A 434 29.75 -1.95 14.91
CA GLY A 434 28.98 -2.08 13.65
C GLY A 434 29.20 -0.97 12.61
N ALA A 435 30.00 0.04 12.92
CA ALA A 435 30.21 1.20 12.05
C ALA A 435 31.04 0.86 10.80
N GLY A 436 31.80 -0.23 10.79
CA GLY A 436 32.48 -0.75 9.60
C GLY A 436 31.55 -1.11 8.44
N SER A 437 30.28 -1.41 8.76
CA SER A 437 29.27 -1.77 7.74
C SER A 437 29.07 -0.70 6.67
N VAL A 438 29.05 0.57 7.07
CA VAL A 438 28.87 1.68 6.12
C VAL A 438 30.03 1.70 5.13
N LEU A 439 31.27 1.66 5.63
CA LEU A 439 32.45 1.70 4.78
C LEU A 439 32.51 0.50 3.82
N VAL A 440 32.17 -0.70 4.31
CA VAL A 440 32.04 -1.90 3.47
C VAL A 440 31.01 -1.70 2.36
N GLN A 441 29.82 -1.19 2.69
CA GLN A 441 28.77 -0.98 1.70
C GLN A 441 29.12 0.10 0.67
N LEU A 442 29.74 1.20 1.10
CA LEU A 442 30.19 2.23 0.15
C LEU A 442 31.19 1.65 -0.83
N SER A 443 32.20 0.90 -0.35
CA SER A 443 33.19 0.24 -1.22
C SER A 443 32.52 -0.76 -2.18
N LEU A 444 31.59 -1.61 -1.69
CA LEU A 444 30.83 -2.54 -2.54
C LEU A 444 29.98 -1.80 -3.59
N SER A 445 29.39 -0.66 -3.23
CA SER A 445 28.56 0.12 -4.15
C SER A 445 29.35 0.75 -5.31
N GLU A 446 30.65 0.92 -5.15
CA GLU A 446 31.57 1.38 -6.18
C GLU A 446 32.26 0.20 -6.92
N GLY A 447 31.97 -1.05 -6.54
CA GLY A 447 32.60 -2.23 -7.11
C GLY A 447 34.04 -2.47 -6.61
N ASP A 448 34.50 -1.73 -5.61
CA ASP A 448 35.83 -1.90 -5.00
C ASP A 448 35.77 -2.99 -3.92
N ILE A 449 35.79 -4.24 -4.40
CA ILE A 449 35.72 -5.43 -3.54
C ILE A 449 36.95 -5.54 -2.61
N ASP A 450 38.11 -5.11 -3.07
CA ASP A 450 39.32 -5.17 -2.25
C ASP A 450 39.28 -4.18 -1.09
N ALA A 451 38.85 -2.93 -1.32
CA ALA A 451 38.62 -1.96 -0.27
C ALA A 451 37.52 -2.40 0.71
N ALA A 452 36.45 -3.07 0.22
CA ALA A 452 35.43 -3.62 1.09
C ALA A 452 35.97 -4.71 2.04
N TRP A 453 36.83 -5.61 1.53
CA TRP A 453 37.51 -6.60 2.37
C TRP A 453 38.49 -5.97 3.36
N GLU A 454 39.27 -4.96 2.93
CA GLU A 454 40.18 -4.24 3.83
C GLU A 454 39.41 -3.57 4.97
N ALA A 455 38.28 -2.93 4.67
CA ALA A 455 37.40 -2.33 5.67
C ALA A 455 36.82 -3.39 6.63
N ALA A 456 36.39 -4.54 6.11
CA ALA A 456 35.86 -5.63 6.91
C ALA A 456 36.91 -6.27 7.80
N ASP A 457 38.14 -6.47 7.30
CA ASP A 457 39.24 -7.02 8.07
C ASP A 457 39.65 -6.09 9.23
N ARG A 458 39.58 -4.76 9.01
CA ARG A 458 40.03 -3.76 10.01
C ARG A 458 38.94 -3.40 11.02
N TYR A 459 37.69 -3.27 10.59
CA TYR A 459 36.59 -2.70 11.39
C TYR A 459 35.44 -3.68 11.63
N GLY A 460 35.49 -4.85 11.01
CA GLY A 460 34.40 -5.81 10.96
C GLY A 460 33.34 -5.44 9.92
N PRO A 461 32.68 -6.42 9.28
CA PRO A 461 31.69 -6.18 8.24
C PRO A 461 30.34 -5.73 8.82
N GLY A 462 30.10 -5.88 10.15
CA GLY A 462 28.85 -5.59 10.81
C GLY A 462 27.64 -6.21 10.07
N TRP A 463 26.61 -5.44 9.84
CA TRP A 463 25.41 -5.90 9.11
C TRP A 463 25.58 -6.01 7.58
N ALA A 464 26.67 -5.47 7.00
CA ALA A 464 27.01 -5.62 5.58
C ALA A 464 27.64 -6.97 5.23
N TRP A 465 27.79 -7.89 6.19
CA TRP A 465 28.48 -9.15 6.01
C TRP A 465 27.86 -10.04 4.90
N GLN A 466 26.53 -10.05 4.74
CA GLN A 466 25.86 -10.85 3.71
C GLN A 466 26.18 -10.34 2.31
N GLU A 467 26.14 -9.03 2.14
CA GLU A 467 26.45 -8.39 0.86
C GLU A 467 27.92 -8.63 0.48
N LEU A 468 28.84 -8.44 1.44
CA LEU A 468 30.26 -8.73 1.26
C LEU A 468 30.50 -10.22 0.95
N ALA A 469 29.83 -11.14 1.65
CA ALA A 469 29.94 -12.57 1.38
C ALA A 469 29.47 -12.93 -0.02
N THR A 470 28.47 -12.25 -0.54
CA THR A 470 27.90 -12.51 -1.86
C THR A 470 28.81 -11.93 -2.96
N GLN A 471 29.14 -10.64 -2.88
CA GLN A 471 29.92 -9.95 -3.92
C GLN A 471 31.41 -10.32 -3.86
N GLY A 472 31.93 -10.55 -2.67
CA GLY A 472 33.35 -10.91 -2.45
C GLY A 472 33.67 -12.41 -2.60
N ALA A 473 32.67 -13.25 -2.87
CA ALA A 473 32.82 -14.71 -2.98
C ALA A 473 33.78 -15.15 -4.10
N GLU A 474 33.95 -14.37 -5.15
CA GLU A 474 34.85 -14.69 -6.27
C GLU A 474 36.30 -14.39 -5.93
N THR A 475 36.56 -13.29 -5.20
CA THR A 475 37.93 -12.86 -4.86
C THR A 475 38.47 -13.60 -3.64
N ARG A 476 37.64 -13.79 -2.59
CA ARG A 476 38.02 -14.43 -1.32
C ARG A 476 36.99 -15.45 -0.85
N PRO A 477 36.82 -16.60 -1.56
CA PRO A 477 35.71 -17.54 -1.31
C PRO A 477 35.71 -18.12 0.12
N VAL A 478 36.89 -18.45 0.67
CA VAL A 478 36.97 -18.96 2.05
C VAL A 478 36.62 -17.89 3.08
N ALA A 479 37.09 -16.65 2.88
CA ALA A 479 36.73 -15.55 3.78
C ALA A 479 35.22 -15.26 3.70
N ALA A 480 34.61 -15.31 2.51
CA ALA A 480 33.17 -15.19 2.33
C ALA A 480 32.41 -16.29 3.07
N ALA A 481 32.88 -17.54 3.05
CA ALA A 481 32.29 -18.63 3.82
C ALA A 481 32.36 -18.39 5.33
N GLU A 482 33.47 -17.84 5.82
CA GLU A 482 33.64 -17.54 7.25
C GLU A 482 32.69 -16.46 7.76
N LEU A 483 32.22 -15.56 6.92
CA LEU A 483 31.22 -14.54 7.29
C LEU A 483 29.87 -15.13 7.67
N TYR A 484 29.50 -16.31 7.18
CA TYR A 484 28.27 -16.99 7.56
C TYR A 484 28.36 -17.66 8.95
N ARG A 485 29.58 -17.93 9.43
CA ARG A 485 29.78 -18.75 10.64
C ARG A 485 29.14 -18.18 11.91
N PRO A 486 29.27 -16.88 12.25
CA PRO A 486 28.69 -16.35 13.49
C PRO A 486 27.17 -16.52 13.55
N GLN A 487 26.48 -16.21 12.46
CA GLN A 487 25.02 -16.38 12.39
C GLN A 487 24.63 -17.86 12.47
N LEU A 488 25.34 -18.72 11.75
CA LEU A 488 25.12 -20.16 11.74
C LEU A 488 25.32 -20.78 13.11
N GLU A 489 26.39 -20.41 13.83
CA GLU A 489 26.65 -20.90 15.19
C GLU A 489 25.60 -20.42 16.19
N ASN A 490 25.12 -19.19 16.06
CA ASN A 490 24.00 -18.68 16.85
C ASN A 490 22.71 -19.49 16.58
N ASP A 491 22.37 -19.73 15.32
CA ASP A 491 21.17 -20.50 14.93
C ASP A 491 21.25 -21.97 15.38
N LEU A 492 22.45 -22.54 15.39
CA LEU A 492 22.70 -23.89 15.90
C LEU A 492 22.57 -23.99 17.42
N GLN A 493 22.84 -22.94 18.19
CA GLN A 493 22.67 -22.95 19.64
C GLN A 493 21.20 -23.06 20.06
N HIS A 494 20.26 -22.53 19.24
CA HIS A 494 18.85 -22.50 19.55
C HIS A 494 18.11 -23.63 18.82
N PRO A 495 17.56 -24.67 19.53
CA PRO A 495 16.87 -25.77 18.88
C PRO A 495 15.51 -25.32 18.30
N ASN A 496 15.50 -24.99 17.01
CA ASN A 496 14.32 -24.62 16.28
C ASN A 496 14.27 -25.36 14.94
N THR A 497 13.33 -26.31 14.83
CA THR A 497 13.18 -27.13 13.63
C THR A 497 12.83 -26.32 12.37
N LYS A 498 12.29 -25.12 12.54
CA LYS A 498 11.98 -24.20 11.42
C LYS A 498 13.24 -23.62 10.78
N LEU A 499 14.34 -23.53 11.52
CA LEU A 499 15.61 -23.00 11.02
C LEU A 499 16.48 -24.05 10.31
N TYR A 500 16.26 -25.34 10.55
CA TYR A 500 17.14 -26.40 10.05
C TYR A 500 17.29 -26.46 8.52
N PRO A 501 16.25 -26.24 7.72
CA PRO A 501 16.44 -26.15 6.26
C PRO A 501 17.35 -25.00 5.85
N GLY A 502 17.21 -23.82 6.48
CA GLY A 502 18.08 -22.66 6.25
C GLY A 502 19.52 -22.93 6.66
N ILE A 503 19.73 -23.51 7.86
CA ILE A 503 21.05 -23.95 8.35
C ILE A 503 21.73 -24.89 7.34
N ALA A 504 21.00 -25.89 6.85
CA ALA A 504 21.55 -26.84 5.87
C ALA A 504 21.88 -26.16 4.53
N ALA A 505 21.08 -25.21 4.08
CA ALA A 505 21.35 -24.41 2.87
C ALA A 505 22.60 -23.55 3.05
N THR A 506 22.74 -22.84 4.17
CA THR A 506 23.94 -22.05 4.48
C THR A 506 25.19 -22.91 4.51
N LEU A 507 25.14 -24.09 5.14
CA LEU A 507 26.26 -25.02 5.17
C LEU A 507 26.61 -25.55 3.75
N ALA A 508 25.64 -25.77 2.88
CA ALA A 508 25.90 -26.16 1.49
C ALA A 508 26.62 -25.03 0.73
N THR A 509 26.15 -23.77 0.87
CA THR A 509 26.84 -22.61 0.30
C THR A 509 28.29 -22.48 0.84
N MET A 510 28.51 -22.69 2.12
CA MET A 510 29.86 -22.69 2.69
C MET A 510 30.72 -23.80 2.10
N ALA A 511 30.18 -25.02 1.88
CA ALA A 511 30.90 -26.12 1.25
C ALA A 511 31.41 -25.75 -0.14
N GLU A 512 30.56 -25.16 -0.99
CA GLU A 512 30.90 -24.69 -2.33
C GLU A 512 32.00 -23.60 -2.28
N LEU A 513 31.89 -22.67 -1.35
CA LEU A 513 32.89 -21.59 -1.21
C LEU A 513 34.25 -22.14 -0.74
N TYR A 514 34.27 -23.08 0.19
CA TYR A 514 35.50 -23.76 0.62
C TYR A 514 36.12 -24.60 -0.50
N GLU A 515 35.31 -25.25 -1.33
CA GLU A 515 35.77 -26.00 -2.50
C GLU A 515 36.42 -25.07 -3.53
N ARG A 516 35.74 -23.96 -3.88
CA ARG A 516 36.27 -22.92 -4.77
C ARG A 516 37.59 -22.33 -4.27
N GLY A 517 37.74 -22.22 -2.96
CA GLY A 517 38.97 -21.75 -2.31
C GLY A 517 40.03 -22.82 -2.09
N GLY A 518 39.82 -24.06 -2.56
CA GLY A 518 40.77 -25.18 -2.41
C GLY A 518 40.95 -25.69 -0.98
N ARG A 519 39.98 -25.43 -0.07
CA ARG A 519 40.03 -25.77 1.35
C ARG A 519 38.90 -26.69 1.79
N SER A 520 38.46 -27.61 0.93
CA SER A 520 37.39 -28.60 1.23
C SER A 520 37.66 -29.44 2.47
N ALA A 521 38.96 -29.72 2.78
CA ALA A 521 39.33 -30.45 3.98
C ALA A 521 38.97 -29.70 5.27
N ASP A 522 39.08 -28.39 5.30
CA ASP A 522 38.72 -27.57 6.46
C ASP A 522 37.21 -27.57 6.68
N PHE A 523 36.44 -27.48 5.61
CA PHE A 523 34.99 -27.61 5.69
C PHE A 523 34.56 -29.01 6.18
N ALA A 524 35.25 -30.08 5.71
CA ALA A 524 34.99 -31.43 6.17
C ALA A 524 35.20 -31.59 7.69
N LEU A 525 36.18 -30.92 8.26
CA LEU A 525 36.39 -30.88 9.70
C LEU A 525 35.27 -30.09 10.40
N TYR A 526 34.83 -28.98 9.83
CA TYR A 526 33.75 -28.17 10.40
C TYR A 526 32.42 -28.89 10.41
N ILE A 527 32.02 -29.52 9.30
CA ILE A 527 30.75 -30.26 9.24
C ILE A 527 30.77 -31.52 10.14
N ALA A 528 31.94 -32.16 10.28
CA ALA A 528 32.11 -33.26 11.21
C ALA A 528 31.90 -32.80 12.68
N LYS A 529 32.39 -31.59 13.03
CA LYS A 529 32.13 -30.98 14.33
C LYS A 529 30.62 -30.71 14.52
N VAL A 530 29.96 -30.11 13.54
CA VAL A 530 28.50 -29.85 13.59
C VAL A 530 27.71 -31.14 13.81
N ARG A 531 28.03 -32.18 13.06
CA ARG A 531 27.39 -33.52 13.22
C ARG A 531 27.63 -34.14 14.59
N ARG A 532 28.83 -34.02 15.14
CA ARG A 532 29.17 -34.55 16.47
C ARG A 532 28.43 -33.78 17.58
N ASP A 533 28.42 -32.43 17.50
CA ASP A 533 27.91 -31.60 18.58
C ASP A 533 26.35 -31.55 18.57
N TYR A 534 25.74 -31.67 17.39
CA TYR A 534 24.28 -31.60 17.19
C TYR A 534 23.63 -32.86 16.64
N GLY A 535 24.34 -34.00 16.60
CA GLY A 535 23.86 -35.27 16.03
C GLY A 535 22.62 -35.86 16.73
N ARG A 536 22.30 -35.41 17.94
CA ARG A 536 21.07 -35.79 18.66
C ARG A 536 19.81 -35.05 18.15
N ARG A 537 19.89 -34.24 17.09
CA ARG A 537 18.76 -33.53 16.47
C ARG A 537 18.38 -34.17 15.13
N PRO A 538 17.46 -35.15 15.10
CA PRO A 538 17.17 -35.95 13.89
C PRO A 538 16.71 -35.12 12.70
N SER A 539 15.90 -34.06 12.96
CA SER A 539 15.41 -33.17 11.90
C SER A 539 16.52 -32.31 11.27
N LEU A 540 17.54 -31.90 12.05
CA LEU A 540 18.72 -31.24 11.52
C LEU A 540 19.54 -32.23 10.67
N MET A 541 19.80 -33.44 11.17
CA MET A 541 20.56 -34.45 10.40
C MET A 541 19.86 -34.81 9.08
N LYS A 542 18.52 -34.88 9.08
CA LYS A 542 17.75 -35.07 7.85
C LYS A 542 17.90 -33.91 6.88
N ALA A 543 17.89 -32.66 7.38
CA ALA A 543 18.09 -31.48 6.53
C ALA A 543 19.51 -31.43 5.93
N LEU A 544 20.55 -31.77 6.71
CA LEU A 544 21.93 -31.87 6.21
C LEU A 544 22.04 -32.98 5.13
N GLN A 545 21.49 -34.15 5.39
CA GLN A 545 21.50 -35.26 4.42
C GLN A 545 20.80 -34.88 3.09
N ALA A 546 19.70 -34.10 3.16
CA ALA A 546 19.00 -33.64 1.97
C ALA A 546 19.84 -32.67 1.11
N LYS A 547 20.87 -32.07 1.69
CA LYS A 547 21.85 -31.20 1.01
C LYS A 547 23.18 -31.89 0.68
N GLY A 548 23.28 -33.21 0.90
CA GLY A 548 24.50 -33.96 0.65
C GLY A 548 25.60 -33.76 1.71
N LEU A 549 25.26 -33.22 2.86
CA LEU A 549 26.17 -32.89 3.98
C LEU A 549 26.11 -33.91 5.09
#